data_f8e227e705700ec2712cc9bca631144f
#
_entry.id   f8e227e705700ec2712cc9bca631144f
#
_cell.length_a   1.000
_cell.length_b   1.000
_cell.length_c   1.000
_cell.angle_alpha   90.00
_cell.angle_beta   90.00
_cell.angle_gamma   90.00
#
_symmetry.space_group_name_H-M   'P 1'
#
loop_
_entity.id
_entity.type
_entity.pdbx_description
1 polymer ?
#
loop_
_entity_poly.entity_id
_entity_poly.type
_entity_poly.pdbx_seq_one_letter_code
_entity_poly.pdbx_strand_id
1 'polypeptide(L)'
;MKSCLKKKQHLSIIKILCKTLIICYFINMFFNKKFILASNSKSRFFILKNNKLNFRRVSHACDEDLIKKKKIKEKTPPKKISLCLATNKAASISKKYHDSLVIGCDTIIDLNNKVIEKARNIEEAKKKLKKLSGKKHDIYSSVAAYYKNKPVWKTTQKTTVKVRKLNKKEINEYLKKTDKNILLSVGCFQIEKDGPNIIENIKGDFFNVMGFPLFPFLLFLK
;
A
#
# COMPACT_ATOMS: atom_id res chain seq x y z
N MET A 1 13.57 26.00 40.04
CA MET A 1 13.80 25.22 38.79
C MET A 1 13.26 23.80 38.78
N LYS A 2 13.39 22.98 39.84
CA LYS A 2 12.92 21.57 39.88
C LYS A 2 11.38 21.38 39.76
N SER A 3 10.54 22.35 40.22
CA SER A 3 9.08 22.26 40.16
C SER A 3 8.52 22.47 38.73
N CYS A 4 9.18 23.29 37.92
CA CYS A 4 8.76 23.58 36.54
C CYS A 4 9.04 22.40 35.57
N LEU A 5 10.13 21.66 35.81
CA LEU A 5 10.46 20.44 35.06
C LEU A 5 9.47 19.29 35.33
N LYS A 6 9.04 19.11 36.59
CA LYS A 6 8.00 18.12 36.95
C LYS A 6 6.64 18.41 36.30
N LYS A 7 6.22 19.69 36.25
CA LYS A 7 4.98 20.09 35.57
C LYS A 7 5.04 19.83 34.05
N LYS A 8 6.17 20.10 33.37
CA LYS A 8 6.33 19.80 31.94
C LYS A 8 6.31 18.29 31.63
N GLN A 9 6.92 17.47 32.50
CA GLN A 9 6.88 16.01 32.35
C GLN A 9 5.45 15.48 32.57
N HIS A 10 4.72 15.94 33.58
CA HIS A 10 3.32 15.55 33.80
C HIS A 10 2.43 15.95 32.61
N LEU A 11 2.59 17.13 32.05
CA LEU A 11 1.81 17.56 30.87
C LEU A 11 2.10 16.72 29.63
N SER A 12 3.35 16.27 29.44
CA SER A 12 3.71 15.40 28.33
C SER A 12 3.12 14.00 28.51
N ILE A 13 3.13 13.44 29.72
CA ILE A 13 2.52 12.13 30.04
C ILE A 13 1.00 12.19 29.85
N ILE A 14 0.33 13.22 30.31
CA ILE A 14 -1.12 13.41 30.13
C ILE A 14 -1.46 13.53 28.64
N LYS A 15 -0.66 14.25 27.83
CA LYS A 15 -0.84 14.35 26.38
C LYS A 15 -0.65 13.00 25.67
N ILE A 16 0.29 12.18 26.13
CA ILE A 16 0.55 10.83 25.60
C ILE A 16 -0.63 9.93 25.99
N LEU A 17 -1.05 9.92 27.28
CA LEU A 17 -2.19 9.15 27.77
C LEU A 17 -3.51 9.54 27.08
N CYS A 18 -3.79 10.85 26.90
CA CYS A 18 -4.95 11.31 26.14
C CYS A 18 -4.90 10.85 24.67
N LYS A 19 -3.75 10.94 24.01
CA LYS A 19 -3.60 10.40 22.65
C LYS A 19 -3.82 8.89 22.60
N THR A 20 -3.30 8.15 23.57
CA THR A 20 -3.45 6.69 23.66
C THR A 20 -4.90 6.30 23.94
N LEU A 21 -5.58 6.99 24.86
CA LEU A 21 -7.01 6.78 25.18
C LEU A 21 -7.91 7.14 23.98
N ILE A 22 -7.63 8.23 23.29
CA ILE A 22 -8.36 8.62 22.08
C ILE A 22 -8.14 7.58 20.98
N ILE A 23 -6.91 7.08 20.80
CA ILE A 23 -6.59 6.01 19.84
C ILE A 23 -7.30 4.71 20.24
N CYS A 24 -7.30 4.31 21.52
CA CYS A 24 -8.01 3.13 22.00
C CYS A 24 -9.54 3.27 21.85
N TYR A 25 -10.11 4.45 22.10
CA TYR A 25 -11.54 4.72 21.88
C TYR A 25 -11.90 4.63 20.40
N PHE A 26 -11.07 5.18 19.50
CA PHE A 26 -11.27 5.04 18.06
C PHE A 26 -11.08 3.60 17.55
N ILE A 27 -10.15 2.84 18.13
CA ILE A 27 -9.92 1.42 17.79
C ILE A 27 -11.16 0.59 18.10
N ASN A 28 -11.74 0.70 19.30
CA ASN A 28 -12.98 0.01 19.66
C ASN A 28 -14.20 0.47 18.83
N MET A 29 -14.15 1.67 18.28
CA MET A 29 -15.24 2.22 17.47
C MET A 29 -15.31 1.59 16.06
N PHE A 30 -14.21 1.06 15.53
CA PHE A 30 -14.15 0.51 14.16
C PHE A 30 -14.13 -1.01 14.11
N PHE A 31 -13.94 -1.70 15.23
CA PHE A 31 -13.99 -3.15 15.26
C PHE A 31 -15.39 -3.64 14.85
N ASN A 32 -15.45 -4.52 13.86
CA ASN A 32 -16.67 -5.03 13.22
C ASN A 32 -17.53 -4.02 12.44
N LYS A 33 -17.15 -2.75 12.30
CA LYS A 33 -17.88 -1.82 11.46
C LYS A 33 -17.49 -1.95 10.00
N LYS A 34 -18.47 -1.72 9.14
CA LYS A 34 -18.26 -1.66 7.69
C LYS A 34 -17.44 -0.42 7.33
N PHE A 35 -16.32 -0.62 6.61
CA PHE A 35 -15.49 0.47 6.10
C PHE A 35 -15.54 0.57 4.57
N ILE A 36 -14.97 1.63 4.01
CA ILE A 36 -14.88 1.85 2.57
C ILE A 36 -13.44 1.64 2.13
N LEU A 37 -13.22 0.77 1.13
CA LEU A 37 -11.96 0.62 0.44
C LEU A 37 -11.95 1.51 -0.81
N ALA A 38 -11.18 2.60 -0.78
CA ALA A 38 -10.97 3.51 -1.90
C ALA A 38 -9.90 2.97 -2.87
N SER A 39 -10.19 1.86 -3.55
CA SER A 39 -9.25 1.19 -4.46
C SER A 39 -9.96 0.31 -5.48
N ASN A 40 -9.46 0.33 -6.74
CA ASN A 40 -9.92 -0.55 -7.82
C ASN A 40 -9.13 -1.87 -7.92
N SER A 41 -8.11 -2.08 -7.07
CA SER A 41 -7.27 -3.28 -7.09
C SER A 41 -8.04 -4.54 -6.74
N LYS A 42 -7.99 -5.55 -7.62
CA LYS A 42 -8.57 -6.87 -7.38
C LYS A 42 -7.83 -7.60 -6.24
N SER A 43 -6.50 -7.56 -6.21
CA SER A 43 -5.71 -8.23 -5.15
C SER A 43 -6.07 -7.69 -3.77
N ARG A 44 -6.16 -6.36 -3.59
CA ARG A 44 -6.58 -5.76 -2.32
C ARG A 44 -7.99 -6.16 -1.90
N PHE A 45 -8.91 -6.19 -2.87
CA PHE A 45 -10.27 -6.67 -2.63
C PHE A 45 -10.28 -8.11 -2.11
N PHE A 46 -9.54 -9.01 -2.77
CA PHE A 46 -9.48 -10.42 -2.37
C PHE A 46 -8.78 -10.61 -1.02
N ILE A 47 -7.70 -9.88 -0.72
CA ILE A 47 -7.06 -9.92 0.60
C ILE A 47 -8.10 -9.64 1.69
N LEU A 48 -8.83 -8.54 1.59
CA LEU A 48 -9.79 -8.14 2.62
C LEU A 48 -10.99 -9.10 2.69
N LYS A 49 -11.51 -9.55 1.53
CA LYS A 49 -12.62 -10.51 1.44
C LYS A 49 -12.26 -11.86 2.06
N ASN A 50 -11.10 -12.41 1.73
CA ASN A 50 -10.66 -13.71 2.23
C ASN A 50 -10.39 -13.69 3.74
N ASN A 51 -10.07 -12.52 4.29
CA ASN A 51 -9.94 -12.31 5.73
C ASN A 51 -11.26 -11.90 6.40
N LYS A 52 -12.41 -12.09 5.72
CA LYS A 52 -13.78 -11.88 6.24
C LYS A 52 -14.03 -10.48 6.78
N LEU A 53 -13.31 -9.47 6.28
CA LEU A 53 -13.53 -8.09 6.68
C LEU A 53 -14.78 -7.52 6.02
N ASN A 54 -15.54 -6.72 6.77
CA ASN A 54 -16.76 -6.10 6.29
C ASN A 54 -16.45 -4.75 5.64
N PHE A 55 -16.52 -4.67 4.31
CA PHE A 55 -16.20 -3.43 3.59
C PHE A 55 -17.00 -3.27 2.29
N ARG A 56 -17.08 -2.02 1.82
CA ARG A 56 -17.58 -1.66 0.50
C ARG A 56 -16.41 -1.11 -0.33
N ARG A 57 -16.28 -1.55 -1.58
CA ARG A 57 -15.30 -0.99 -2.52
C ARG A 57 -15.90 0.21 -3.26
N VAL A 58 -15.14 1.30 -3.33
CA VAL A 58 -15.49 2.53 -4.06
C VAL A 58 -14.26 3.00 -4.84
N SER A 59 -14.45 3.43 -6.08
CA SER A 59 -13.37 4.03 -6.87
C SER A 59 -12.98 5.38 -6.28
N HIS A 60 -11.68 5.62 -6.10
CA HIS A 60 -11.19 6.93 -5.68
C HIS A 60 -11.31 7.96 -6.81
N ALA A 61 -11.33 9.25 -6.45
CA ALA A 61 -11.48 10.37 -7.37
C ALA A 61 -10.17 11.16 -7.56
N CYS A 62 -9.03 10.70 -7.04
CA CYS A 62 -7.76 11.39 -7.20
C CYS A 62 -7.05 10.99 -8.51
N ASP A 63 -6.38 11.96 -9.14
CA ASP A 63 -5.48 11.73 -10.28
C ASP A 63 -4.15 11.19 -9.77
N GLU A 64 -4.00 9.84 -9.81
CA GLU A 64 -2.80 9.15 -9.37
C GLU A 64 -1.57 9.51 -10.21
N ASP A 65 -1.75 9.64 -11.53
CA ASP A 65 -0.64 9.85 -12.46
C ASP A 65 -0.06 11.25 -12.31
N LEU A 66 -0.92 12.26 -12.14
CA LEU A 66 -0.48 13.63 -11.89
C LEU A 66 0.29 13.73 -10.56
N ILE A 67 -0.27 13.16 -9.48
CA ILE A 67 0.39 13.16 -8.17
C ILE A 67 1.74 12.44 -8.23
N LYS A 68 1.78 11.27 -8.85
CA LYS A 68 3.00 10.47 -8.99
C LYS A 68 4.07 11.21 -9.78
N LYS A 69 3.73 11.73 -10.97
CA LYS A 69 4.66 12.51 -11.82
C LYS A 69 5.24 13.70 -11.06
N LYS A 70 4.38 14.47 -10.36
CA LYS A 70 4.82 15.59 -9.52
C LYS A 70 5.84 15.13 -8.46
N LYS A 71 5.52 14.06 -7.72
CA LYS A 71 6.39 13.54 -6.64
C LYS A 71 7.71 12.97 -7.16
N ILE A 72 7.72 12.34 -8.33
CA ILE A 72 8.95 11.86 -8.99
C ILE A 72 9.82 13.06 -9.42
N LYS A 73 9.22 14.10 -10.01
CA LYS A 73 9.94 15.36 -10.37
C LYS A 73 10.57 16.03 -9.15
N GLU A 74 9.87 16.02 -8.01
CA GLU A 74 10.36 16.51 -6.72
C GLU A 74 11.42 15.59 -6.07
N LYS A 75 11.86 14.51 -6.73
CA LYS A 75 12.79 13.49 -6.19
C LYS A 75 12.32 12.91 -4.85
N THR A 76 11.01 12.87 -4.60
CA THR A 76 10.43 12.30 -3.39
C THR A 76 10.75 10.81 -3.30
N PRO A 77 11.22 10.28 -2.15
CA PRO A 77 11.52 8.85 -1.99
C PRO A 77 10.30 7.96 -2.27
N PRO A 78 10.47 6.78 -2.91
CA PRO A 78 9.36 5.88 -3.28
C PRO A 78 8.42 5.52 -2.12
N LYS A 79 8.96 5.31 -0.91
CA LYS A 79 8.18 5.12 0.31
C LYS A 79 7.21 6.28 0.60
N LYS A 80 7.65 7.52 0.41
CA LYS A 80 6.81 8.71 0.63
C LYS A 80 5.80 8.88 -0.49
N ILE A 81 6.12 8.48 -1.73
CA ILE A 81 5.19 8.52 -2.86
C ILE A 81 4.01 7.57 -2.61
N SER A 82 4.26 6.31 -2.22
CA SER A 82 3.19 5.35 -1.93
C SER A 82 2.25 5.85 -0.83
N LEU A 83 2.80 6.44 0.24
CA LEU A 83 1.99 6.99 1.33
C LEU A 83 1.17 8.22 0.89
N CYS A 84 1.76 9.09 0.08
CA CYS A 84 1.07 10.24 -0.48
C CYS A 84 -0.14 9.80 -1.34
N LEU A 85 0.05 8.82 -2.22
CA LEU A 85 -1.02 8.28 -3.06
C LEU A 85 -2.12 7.62 -2.22
N ALA A 86 -1.76 6.78 -1.25
CA ALA A 86 -2.72 6.16 -0.33
C ALA A 86 -3.55 7.20 0.41
N THR A 87 -2.90 8.27 0.90
CA THR A 87 -3.53 9.39 1.60
C THR A 87 -4.53 10.13 0.70
N ASN A 88 -4.13 10.49 -0.53
CA ASN A 88 -5.01 11.19 -1.48
C ASN A 88 -6.22 10.33 -1.89
N LYS A 89 -6.03 9.02 -2.09
CA LYS A 89 -7.15 8.09 -2.36
C LYS A 89 -8.17 8.07 -1.22
N ALA A 90 -7.73 7.95 0.03
CA ALA A 90 -8.62 7.98 1.19
C ALA A 90 -9.31 9.34 1.32
N ALA A 91 -8.57 10.43 1.26
CA ALA A 91 -9.10 11.78 1.40
C ALA A 91 -10.14 12.14 0.33
N SER A 92 -9.93 11.72 -0.93
CA SER A 92 -10.86 11.99 -2.04
C SER A 92 -12.24 11.38 -1.82
N ILE A 93 -12.32 10.24 -1.15
CA ILE A 93 -13.57 9.52 -0.87
C ILE A 93 -14.17 9.91 0.48
N SER A 94 -13.34 10.22 1.48
CA SER A 94 -13.78 10.59 2.83
C SER A 94 -14.70 11.81 2.82
N LYS A 95 -14.50 12.75 1.89
CA LYS A 95 -15.37 13.92 1.73
C LYS A 95 -16.82 13.54 1.44
N LYS A 96 -17.06 12.50 0.63
CA LYS A 96 -18.39 11.99 0.27
C LYS A 96 -18.98 11.06 1.33
N TYR A 97 -18.12 10.34 2.07
CA TYR A 97 -18.52 9.33 3.06
C TYR A 97 -18.02 9.73 4.44
N HIS A 98 -18.50 10.90 4.90
CA HIS A 98 -18.02 11.58 6.11
C HIS A 98 -18.08 10.71 7.37
N ASP A 99 -19.15 9.93 7.57
CA ASP A 99 -19.36 9.10 8.75
C ASP A 99 -18.86 7.65 8.61
N SER A 100 -18.09 7.38 7.54
CA SER A 100 -17.48 6.08 7.29
C SER A 100 -15.97 6.13 7.49
N LEU A 101 -15.39 5.03 7.98
CA LEU A 101 -13.95 4.83 7.91
C LEU A 101 -13.57 4.56 6.45
N VAL A 102 -12.72 5.39 5.87
CA VAL A 102 -12.27 5.28 4.47
C VAL A 102 -10.80 4.88 4.42
N ILE A 103 -10.51 3.80 3.70
CA ILE A 103 -9.18 3.21 3.56
C ILE A 103 -8.67 3.44 2.15
N GLY A 104 -7.63 4.24 2.01
CA GLY A 104 -6.85 4.39 0.78
C GLY A 104 -5.59 3.55 0.83
N CYS A 105 -5.18 3.01 -0.31
CA CYS A 105 -4.02 2.13 -0.38
C CYS A 105 -3.29 2.30 -1.70
N ASP A 106 -1.94 2.33 -1.65
CA ASP A 106 -1.10 2.39 -2.83
C ASP A 106 0.16 1.52 -2.70
N THR A 107 0.72 1.11 -3.85
CA THR A 107 1.91 0.26 -3.92
C THR A 107 2.88 0.81 -4.95
N ILE A 108 4.13 1.01 -4.55
CA ILE A 108 5.23 1.44 -5.39
C ILE A 108 6.33 0.38 -5.37
N ILE A 109 6.86 0.05 -6.54
CA ILE A 109 8.08 -0.75 -6.69
C ILE A 109 9.25 0.20 -6.89
N ASP A 110 10.27 0.00 -6.07
CA ASP A 110 11.53 0.73 -6.11
C ASP A 110 12.66 -0.19 -6.59
N LEU A 111 13.28 0.15 -7.69
CA LEU A 111 14.51 -0.47 -8.16
C LEU A 111 15.64 0.58 -8.17
N ASN A 112 16.52 0.54 -7.17
CA ASN A 112 17.64 1.47 -7.03
C ASN A 112 17.20 2.96 -7.05
N ASN A 113 16.27 3.32 -6.18
CA ASN A 113 15.64 4.65 -6.06
C ASN A 113 14.87 5.12 -7.31
N LYS A 114 14.56 4.19 -8.23
CA LYS A 114 13.73 4.48 -9.40
C LYS A 114 12.39 3.76 -9.28
N VAL A 115 11.33 4.54 -9.37
CA VAL A 115 9.95 4.02 -9.38
C VAL A 115 9.74 3.20 -10.65
N ILE A 116 9.24 1.98 -10.48
CA ILE A 116 8.78 1.13 -11.58
C ILE A 116 7.28 1.39 -11.77
N GLU A 117 6.91 1.78 -12.98
CA GLU A 117 5.51 2.04 -13.33
C GLU A 117 4.80 0.78 -13.86
N LYS A 118 3.47 0.80 -13.96
CA LYS A 118 2.69 -0.26 -14.61
C LYS A 118 3.04 -0.35 -16.10
N ALA A 119 2.95 -1.54 -16.67
CA ALA A 119 3.09 -1.72 -18.11
C ALA A 119 1.75 -1.42 -18.80
N ARG A 120 1.79 -0.77 -19.97
CA ARG A 120 0.60 -0.45 -20.77
C ARG A 120 0.24 -1.60 -21.71
N ASN A 121 1.25 -2.39 -22.09
CA ASN A 121 1.13 -3.50 -23.03
C ASN A 121 2.16 -4.60 -22.72
N ILE A 122 2.07 -5.69 -23.47
CA ILE A 122 2.96 -6.86 -23.30
C ILE A 122 4.42 -6.54 -23.60
N GLU A 123 4.71 -5.67 -24.57
CA GLU A 123 6.09 -5.30 -24.88
C GLU A 123 6.75 -4.49 -23.76
N GLU A 124 6.00 -3.57 -23.14
CA GLU A 124 6.45 -2.88 -21.93
C GLU A 124 6.63 -3.85 -20.75
N ALA A 125 5.76 -4.86 -20.62
CA ALA A 125 5.90 -5.89 -19.60
C ALA A 125 7.17 -6.72 -19.79
N LYS A 126 7.49 -7.12 -21.03
CA LYS A 126 8.77 -7.80 -21.38
C LYS A 126 9.98 -6.97 -20.98
N LYS A 127 10.00 -5.69 -21.37
CA LYS A 127 11.09 -4.76 -21.02
C LYS A 127 11.25 -4.64 -19.51
N LYS A 128 10.14 -4.58 -18.77
CA LYS A 128 10.12 -4.48 -17.32
C LYS A 128 10.64 -5.75 -16.65
N LEU A 129 10.15 -6.92 -17.02
CA LEU A 129 10.63 -8.21 -16.50
C LEU A 129 12.13 -8.39 -16.78
N LYS A 130 12.61 -8.02 -17.98
CA LYS A 130 14.04 -7.99 -18.30
C LYS A 130 14.81 -7.06 -17.37
N LYS A 131 14.26 -5.88 -17.04
CA LYS A 131 14.88 -4.92 -16.11
C LYS A 131 14.96 -5.46 -14.67
N LEU A 132 13.96 -6.22 -14.22
CA LEU A 132 13.87 -6.82 -12.88
C LEU A 132 14.64 -8.15 -12.76
N SER A 133 14.88 -8.85 -13.88
CA SER A 133 15.56 -10.15 -13.95
C SER A 133 16.89 -10.15 -13.19
N GLY A 134 17.06 -11.13 -12.29
CA GLY A 134 18.24 -11.31 -11.44
C GLY A 134 18.43 -10.24 -10.36
N LYS A 135 17.48 -9.30 -10.18
CA LYS A 135 17.64 -8.17 -9.27
C LYS A 135 16.73 -8.24 -8.06
N LYS A 136 17.22 -7.64 -6.98
CA LYS A 136 16.39 -7.28 -5.81
C LYS A 136 15.75 -5.94 -6.06
N HIS A 137 14.51 -5.79 -5.63
CA HIS A 137 13.78 -4.54 -5.62
C HIS A 137 12.90 -4.44 -4.38
N ASP A 138 12.57 -3.25 -3.96
CA ASP A 138 11.74 -3.00 -2.79
C ASP A 138 10.30 -2.70 -3.20
N ILE A 139 9.35 -3.26 -2.48
CA ILE A 139 7.93 -2.98 -2.62
C ILE A 139 7.47 -2.21 -1.38
N TYR A 140 6.98 -1.00 -1.58
CA TYR A 140 6.37 -0.19 -0.54
C TYR A 140 4.85 -0.17 -0.74
N SER A 141 4.10 -0.83 0.14
CA SER A 141 2.66 -0.71 0.19
C SER A 141 2.26 0.14 1.39
N SER A 142 1.46 1.15 1.11
CA SER A 142 0.97 2.12 2.11
C SER A 142 -0.53 2.03 2.24
N VAL A 143 -1.01 2.22 3.47
CA VAL A 143 -2.42 2.38 3.80
C VAL A 143 -2.60 3.67 4.59
N ALA A 144 -3.65 4.41 4.28
CA ALA A 144 -4.11 5.56 5.05
C ALA A 144 -5.60 5.39 5.37
N ALA A 145 -5.97 5.63 6.61
CA ALA A 145 -7.34 5.59 7.09
C ALA A 145 -7.82 7.01 7.42
N TYR A 146 -9.01 7.34 6.94
CA TYR A 146 -9.68 8.62 7.15
C TYR A 146 -11.05 8.40 7.79
N TYR A 147 -11.42 9.26 8.73
CA TYR A 147 -12.75 9.34 9.33
C TYR A 147 -13.09 10.81 9.57
N LYS A 148 -14.32 11.22 9.24
CA LYS A 148 -14.76 12.63 9.33
C LYS A 148 -13.79 13.60 8.64
N ASN A 149 -13.32 13.23 7.43
CA ASN A 149 -12.35 13.98 6.62
C ASN A 149 -10.98 14.19 7.26
N LYS A 150 -10.67 13.53 8.39
CA LYS A 150 -9.38 13.64 9.06
C LYS A 150 -8.61 12.32 8.96
N PRO A 151 -7.28 12.35 8.78
CA PRO A 151 -6.47 11.16 8.86
C PRO A 151 -6.47 10.63 10.30
N VAL A 152 -6.85 9.36 10.48
CA VAL A 152 -6.88 8.72 11.80
C VAL A 152 -5.75 7.71 11.96
N TRP A 153 -5.24 7.14 10.86
CA TRP A 153 -4.12 6.21 10.89
C TRP A 153 -3.44 6.10 9.52
N LYS A 154 -2.17 5.76 9.51
CA LYS A 154 -1.38 5.50 8.29
C LYS A 154 -0.20 4.59 8.58
N THR A 155 0.14 3.75 7.62
CA THR A 155 1.32 2.89 7.66
C THR A 155 1.94 2.71 6.28
N THR A 156 3.22 2.33 6.25
CA THR A 156 3.92 1.88 5.05
C THR A 156 4.80 0.71 5.41
N GLN A 157 4.59 -0.41 4.75
CA GLN A 157 5.42 -1.61 4.88
C GLN A 157 6.38 -1.71 3.69
N LYS A 158 7.54 -2.26 3.96
CA LYS A 158 8.56 -2.58 2.96
C LYS A 158 8.74 -4.09 2.88
N THR A 159 8.78 -4.64 1.68
CA THR A 159 9.19 -6.01 1.41
C THR A 159 10.17 -6.02 0.25
N THR A 160 11.28 -6.72 0.40
CA THR A 160 12.28 -6.89 -0.66
C THR A 160 12.00 -8.18 -1.40
N VAL A 161 11.88 -8.09 -2.72
CA VAL A 161 11.63 -9.22 -3.61
C VAL A 161 12.84 -9.39 -4.53
N LYS A 162 13.29 -10.64 -4.73
CA LYS A 162 14.30 -11.00 -5.72
C LYS A 162 13.66 -11.78 -6.85
N VAL A 163 13.75 -11.25 -8.08
CA VAL A 163 13.40 -11.97 -9.31
C VAL A 163 14.56 -12.88 -9.68
N ARG A 164 14.28 -14.15 -10.02
CA ARG A 164 15.33 -15.04 -10.54
C ARG A 164 15.88 -14.54 -11.88
N LYS A 165 17.06 -14.98 -12.30
CA LYS A 165 17.58 -14.67 -13.61
C LYS A 165 16.68 -15.29 -14.68
N LEU A 166 16.17 -14.46 -15.60
CA LEU A 166 15.24 -14.83 -16.66
C LEU A 166 15.88 -14.54 -18.02
N ASN A 167 15.82 -15.51 -18.92
CA ASN A 167 16.17 -15.29 -20.33
C ASN A 167 14.93 -14.82 -21.13
N LYS A 168 15.14 -14.47 -22.43
CA LYS A 168 14.07 -13.96 -23.29
C LYS A 168 12.94 -14.99 -23.53
N LYS A 169 13.28 -16.27 -23.63
CA LYS A 169 12.31 -17.36 -23.85
C LYS A 169 11.41 -17.51 -22.60
N GLU A 170 11.99 -17.56 -21.41
CA GLU A 170 11.28 -17.66 -20.15
C GLU A 170 10.34 -16.49 -19.90
N ILE A 171 10.76 -15.25 -20.20
CA ILE A 171 9.90 -14.05 -20.11
C ILE A 171 8.70 -14.18 -21.05
N ASN A 172 8.92 -14.62 -22.29
CA ASN A 172 7.83 -14.79 -23.26
C ASN A 172 6.86 -15.90 -22.84
N GLU A 173 7.35 -17.04 -22.36
CA GLU A 173 6.54 -18.15 -21.86
C GLU A 173 5.73 -17.74 -20.63
N TYR A 174 6.35 -17.04 -19.68
CA TYR A 174 5.67 -16.51 -18.51
C TYR A 174 4.49 -15.61 -18.92
N LEU A 175 4.73 -14.63 -19.79
CA LEU A 175 3.69 -13.68 -20.22
C LEU A 175 2.60 -14.33 -21.09
N LYS A 176 2.89 -15.42 -21.79
CA LYS A 176 1.88 -16.20 -22.52
C LYS A 176 0.95 -16.97 -21.59
N LYS A 177 1.47 -17.49 -20.46
CA LYS A 177 0.72 -18.29 -19.49
C LYS A 177 -0.10 -17.42 -18.53
N THR A 178 0.34 -16.20 -18.28
CA THR A 178 -0.32 -15.31 -17.31
C THR A 178 -1.54 -14.61 -17.90
N ASP A 179 -2.52 -14.31 -17.05
CA ASP A 179 -3.70 -13.49 -17.38
C ASP A 179 -3.26 -12.07 -17.81
N LYS A 180 -3.97 -11.47 -18.78
CA LYS A 180 -3.79 -10.07 -19.20
C LYS A 180 -3.87 -9.07 -18.04
N ASN A 181 -4.54 -9.42 -16.94
CA ASN A 181 -4.54 -8.63 -15.71
C ASN A 181 -3.15 -8.43 -15.09
N ILE A 182 -2.12 -9.16 -15.55
CA ILE A 182 -0.73 -8.98 -15.11
C ILE A 182 -0.22 -7.56 -15.37
N LEU A 183 -0.73 -6.87 -16.42
CA LEU A 183 -0.39 -5.49 -16.74
C LEU A 183 -0.87 -4.50 -15.68
N LEU A 184 -1.93 -4.86 -14.92
CA LEU A 184 -2.45 -4.06 -13.81
C LEU A 184 -1.55 -4.12 -12.57
N SER A 185 -0.66 -5.14 -12.49
CA SER A 185 0.35 -5.25 -11.46
C SER A 185 1.57 -4.39 -11.81
N VAL A 186 2.10 -3.65 -10.82
CA VAL A 186 3.25 -2.76 -11.03
C VAL A 186 4.50 -3.54 -11.48
N GLY A 187 4.72 -4.75 -10.91
CA GLY A 187 5.87 -5.61 -11.22
C GLY A 187 5.70 -6.52 -12.43
N CYS A 188 4.52 -6.54 -13.06
CA CYS A 188 4.12 -7.56 -14.02
C CYS A 188 4.22 -8.98 -13.44
N PHE A 189 3.94 -9.14 -12.15
CA PHE A 189 3.73 -10.42 -11.47
C PHE A 189 2.65 -10.28 -10.39
N GLN A 190 1.97 -11.38 -10.10
CA GLN A 190 1.04 -11.55 -9.00
C GLN A 190 1.53 -12.72 -8.17
N ILE A 191 2.03 -12.43 -6.96
CA ILE A 191 2.68 -13.44 -6.12
C ILE A 191 1.70 -14.55 -5.69
N GLU A 192 0.43 -14.23 -5.62
CA GLU A 192 -0.68 -15.14 -5.32
C GLU A 192 -1.10 -16.05 -6.48
N LYS A 193 -0.45 -15.91 -7.67
CA LYS A 193 -0.74 -16.70 -8.88
C LYS A 193 0.56 -17.22 -9.50
N ASP A 194 0.90 -16.73 -10.69
CA ASP A 194 2.06 -17.17 -11.47
C ASP A 194 3.39 -16.52 -11.04
N GLY A 195 3.33 -15.52 -10.15
CA GLY A 195 4.50 -14.83 -9.63
C GLY A 195 5.59 -15.76 -9.06
N PRO A 196 5.26 -16.82 -8.29
CA PRO A 196 6.25 -17.76 -7.76
C PRO A 196 7.16 -18.39 -8.83
N ASN A 197 6.70 -18.50 -10.08
CA ASN A 197 7.50 -19.06 -11.19
C ASN A 197 8.71 -18.19 -11.54
N ILE A 198 8.69 -16.89 -11.20
CA ILE A 198 9.76 -15.95 -11.53
C ILE A 198 10.39 -15.28 -10.30
N ILE A 199 9.81 -15.46 -9.11
CA ILE A 199 10.35 -14.92 -7.86
C ILE A 199 11.26 -15.96 -7.22
N GLU A 200 12.48 -15.53 -6.88
CA GLU A 200 13.47 -16.37 -6.20
C GLU A 200 13.35 -16.28 -4.67
N ASN A 201 13.07 -15.08 -4.15
CA ASN A 201 13.03 -14.84 -2.71
C ASN A 201 12.18 -13.63 -2.36
N ILE A 202 11.55 -13.69 -1.18
CA ILE A 202 10.81 -12.59 -0.54
C ILE A 202 11.35 -12.41 0.88
N LYS A 203 11.81 -11.19 1.21
CA LYS A 203 12.19 -10.82 2.57
C LYS A 203 11.21 -9.76 3.08
N GLY A 204 10.28 -10.17 3.93
CA GLY A 204 9.22 -9.34 4.50
C GLY A 204 7.84 -9.98 4.38
N ASP A 205 6.80 -9.15 4.35
CA ASP A 205 5.40 -9.57 4.39
C ASP A 205 4.88 -9.91 2.99
N PHE A 206 4.26 -11.09 2.86
CA PHE A 206 3.64 -11.58 1.63
C PHE A 206 2.44 -10.72 1.19
N PHE A 207 1.57 -10.32 2.13
CA PHE A 207 0.43 -9.46 1.82
C PHE A 207 0.87 -8.07 1.36
N ASN A 208 2.02 -7.58 1.85
CA ASN A 208 2.62 -6.36 1.36
C ASN A 208 3.02 -6.46 -0.12
N VAL A 209 3.52 -7.63 -0.57
CA VAL A 209 3.83 -7.88 -1.99
C VAL A 209 2.55 -7.86 -2.84
N MET A 210 1.45 -8.43 -2.33
CA MET A 210 0.13 -8.38 -2.97
C MET A 210 -0.47 -6.96 -3.02
N GLY A 211 0.14 -6.02 -2.28
CA GLY A 211 -0.21 -4.61 -2.31
C GLY A 211 -1.08 -4.10 -1.16
N PHE A 212 -1.15 -4.85 -0.04
CA PHE A 212 -1.87 -4.41 1.16
C PHE A 212 -1.18 -4.90 2.44
N PRO A 213 -0.66 -4.02 3.31
CA PRO A 213 -0.04 -4.39 4.58
C PRO A 213 -1.13 -4.84 5.58
N LEU A 214 -1.55 -6.11 5.49
CA LEU A 214 -2.70 -6.65 6.20
C LEU A 214 -2.52 -6.66 7.72
N PHE A 215 -1.40 -7.17 8.22
CA PHE A 215 -1.19 -7.30 9.66
C PHE A 215 -1.24 -5.97 10.43
N PRO A 216 -0.53 -4.91 10.01
CA PRO A 216 -0.67 -3.60 10.66
C PRO A 216 -2.08 -3.04 10.55
N PHE A 217 -2.82 -3.31 9.46
CA PHE A 217 -4.19 -2.88 9.31
C PHE A 217 -5.15 -3.61 10.26
N LEU A 218 -4.99 -4.93 10.43
CA LEU A 218 -5.78 -5.70 11.41
C LEU A 218 -5.52 -5.23 12.85
N LEU A 219 -4.27 -4.88 13.18
CA LEU A 219 -3.93 -4.29 14.48
C LEU A 219 -4.58 -2.92 14.68
N PHE A 220 -4.71 -2.13 13.64
CA PHE A 220 -5.41 -0.84 13.70
C PHE A 220 -6.91 -0.99 13.90
N LEU A 221 -7.53 -2.06 13.38
CA LEU A 221 -8.98 -2.31 13.53
C LEU A 221 -9.36 -2.89 14.90
N LYS A 222 -8.43 -3.50 15.62
CA LYS A 222 -8.63 -4.06 16.97
C LYS A 222 -8.61 -2.98 18.05
#